data_e52d8208464284baaa06bb8732968dc9
#
_entry.id   e52d8208464284baaa06bb8732968dc9
#
_cell.length_a   1.000
_cell.length_b   1.000
_cell.length_c   1.000
_cell.angle_alpha   90.00
_cell.angle_beta   90.00
_cell.angle_gamma   90.00
#
_symmetry.space_group_name_H-M   'P 1'
#
loop_
_entity.id
_entity.type
_entity.pdbx_description
1 polymer ?
#
loop_
_entity_poly.entity_id
_entity_poly.type
_entity_poly.pdbx_seq_one_letter_code
_entity_poly.pdbx_strand_id
1 'polypeptide(L)'
;LGVWLKGDRNAEALQAFQLGAKSGDDTSASFLKKGFNGTGEKDEMYYLGQVKDDERARRYEAISHMLFAYSYLSPKVPEIDAIVPLPPAKLPSWDGTFKWLKDHEANVPPPLPTEERIREMATAKNLDPETGRPLKQKKAEAPTPAKPVAVATIPLGTVLASGTRCLQTGLWQCNTPNALGGDRRHFSAGETLSTVLVPVARSWLQKLK
;
A
#
# COMPACT_ATOMS: atom_id res chain seq x y z
N LEU A 1 -6.63 -6.81 -14.08
CA LEU A 1 -8.10 -6.93 -14.19
C LEU A 1 -8.53 -7.16 -15.64
N GLY A 2 -8.09 -6.32 -16.60
CA GLY A 2 -8.50 -6.45 -18.02
C GLY A 2 -8.28 -7.83 -18.62
N VAL A 3 -7.15 -8.49 -18.33
CA VAL A 3 -6.82 -9.83 -18.82
C VAL A 3 -7.85 -10.89 -18.38
N TRP A 4 -8.37 -10.79 -17.16
CA TRP A 4 -9.37 -11.72 -16.63
C TRP A 4 -10.79 -11.50 -17.20
N LEU A 5 -11.03 -10.36 -17.83
CA LEU A 5 -12.33 -9.98 -18.38
C LEU A 5 -12.46 -10.31 -19.88
N LYS A 6 -11.37 -10.67 -20.54
CA LYS A 6 -11.38 -10.99 -21.97
C LYS A 6 -12.20 -12.26 -22.27
N GLY A 7 -12.71 -12.31 -23.47
CA GLY A 7 -13.60 -13.38 -23.95
C GLY A 7 -15.06 -12.96 -23.79
N ASP A 8 -15.70 -13.31 -22.68
CA ASP A 8 -17.13 -13.05 -22.48
C ASP A 8 -17.46 -11.59 -22.13
N ARG A 9 -16.47 -10.82 -21.62
CA ARG A 9 -16.65 -9.45 -21.10
C ARG A 9 -15.70 -8.45 -21.77
N ASN A 10 -15.54 -8.53 -23.06
CA ASN A 10 -14.58 -7.67 -23.79
C ASN A 10 -14.81 -6.16 -23.62
N ALA A 11 -16.06 -5.70 -23.50
CA ALA A 11 -16.36 -4.27 -23.25
C ALA A 11 -15.79 -3.80 -21.91
N GLU A 12 -15.89 -4.61 -20.87
CA GLU A 12 -15.32 -4.30 -19.56
C GLU A 12 -13.80 -4.43 -19.55
N ALA A 13 -13.26 -5.38 -20.31
CA ALA A 13 -11.81 -5.51 -20.51
C ALA A 13 -11.22 -4.25 -21.15
N LEU A 14 -11.88 -3.71 -22.18
CA LEU A 14 -11.49 -2.44 -22.80
C LEU A 14 -11.45 -1.28 -21.81
N GLN A 15 -12.51 -1.14 -20.99
CA GLN A 15 -12.56 -0.10 -19.96
C GLN A 15 -11.46 -0.27 -18.92
N ALA A 16 -11.19 -1.51 -18.48
CA ALA A 16 -10.14 -1.81 -17.52
C ALA A 16 -8.74 -1.49 -18.08
N PHE A 17 -8.47 -1.83 -19.33
CA PHE A 17 -7.20 -1.46 -20.00
C PHE A 17 -7.09 0.05 -20.22
N GLN A 18 -8.20 0.73 -20.61
CA GLN A 18 -8.21 2.19 -20.73
C GLN A 18 -7.86 2.86 -19.40
N LEU A 19 -8.44 2.39 -18.30
CA LEU A 19 -8.14 2.91 -16.96
C LEU A 19 -6.69 2.62 -16.55
N GLY A 20 -6.17 1.43 -16.88
CA GLY A 20 -4.76 1.07 -16.66
C GLY A 20 -3.82 2.03 -17.40
N ALA A 21 -4.03 2.22 -18.70
CA ALA A 21 -3.23 3.14 -19.52
C ALA A 21 -3.33 4.59 -19.02
N LYS A 22 -4.52 5.04 -18.63
CA LYS A 22 -4.74 6.35 -17.99
C LYS A 22 -3.92 6.55 -16.72
N SER A 23 -3.77 5.48 -15.96
CA SER A 23 -3.03 5.47 -14.68
C SER A 23 -1.52 5.30 -14.83
N GLY A 24 -1.02 5.05 -16.05
CA GLY A 24 0.40 4.93 -16.33
C GLY A 24 0.90 3.52 -16.64
N ASP A 25 -0.01 2.54 -16.83
CA ASP A 25 0.36 1.17 -17.21
C ASP A 25 0.55 1.06 -18.74
N ASP A 26 1.81 0.98 -19.17
CA ASP A 26 2.19 0.82 -20.58
C ASP A 26 1.71 -0.51 -21.18
N THR A 27 1.65 -1.55 -20.37
CA THR A 27 1.15 -2.86 -20.78
C THR A 27 -0.32 -2.80 -21.17
N SER A 28 -1.15 -2.08 -20.41
CA SER A 28 -2.56 -1.85 -20.74
C SER A 28 -2.71 -1.11 -22.07
N ALA A 29 -1.90 -0.10 -22.33
CA ALA A 29 -1.89 0.61 -23.63
C ALA A 29 -1.45 -0.32 -24.76
N SER A 30 -0.48 -1.19 -24.53
CA SER A 30 -0.02 -2.20 -25.50
C SER A 30 -1.11 -3.23 -25.83
N PHE A 31 -1.89 -3.67 -24.84
CA PHE A 31 -3.05 -4.55 -25.09
C PHE A 31 -4.09 -3.87 -25.99
N LEU A 32 -4.43 -2.61 -25.72
CA LEU A 32 -5.36 -1.84 -26.54
C LEU A 32 -4.85 -1.65 -27.95
N LYS A 33 -3.57 -1.27 -28.13
CA LYS A 33 -2.92 -1.21 -29.45
C LYS A 33 -3.15 -2.50 -30.24
N LYS A 34 -2.82 -3.65 -29.65
CA LYS A 34 -2.92 -4.95 -30.31
C LYS A 34 -4.37 -5.32 -30.59
N GLY A 35 -5.30 -5.05 -29.68
CA GLY A 35 -6.72 -5.29 -29.85
C GLY A 35 -7.33 -4.49 -31.01
N PHE A 36 -6.88 -3.25 -31.25
CA PHE A 36 -7.32 -2.43 -32.38
C PHE A 36 -6.53 -2.68 -33.69
N ASN A 37 -5.42 -3.38 -33.64
CA ASN A 37 -4.61 -3.68 -34.84
C ASN A 37 -5.19 -4.81 -35.71
N GLY A 38 -6.39 -5.27 -35.42
CA GLY A 38 -7.08 -6.30 -36.18
C GLY A 38 -6.70 -7.73 -35.76
N THR A 39 -6.40 -7.91 -34.47
CA THR A 39 -6.18 -9.23 -33.87
C THR A 39 -7.45 -10.06 -33.98
N GLY A 40 -7.37 -11.22 -34.65
CA GLY A 40 -8.51 -12.13 -34.84
C GLY A 40 -8.82 -12.94 -33.58
N GLU A 41 -10.02 -13.54 -33.55
CA GLU A 41 -10.51 -14.37 -32.43
C GLU A 41 -9.57 -15.53 -32.07
N LYS A 42 -8.73 -15.99 -33.01
CA LYS A 42 -7.75 -17.05 -32.78
C LYS A 42 -6.60 -16.62 -31.85
N ASP A 43 -6.33 -15.32 -31.73
CA ASP A 43 -5.36 -14.80 -30.79
C ASP A 43 -6.04 -14.45 -29.47
N GLU A 44 -6.28 -15.45 -28.65
CA GLU A 44 -6.93 -15.29 -27.34
C GLU A 44 -6.23 -14.27 -26.44
N MET A 45 -4.94 -14.04 -26.63
CA MET A 45 -4.17 -13.14 -25.78
C MET A 45 -4.50 -11.67 -26.03
N TYR A 46 -4.72 -11.26 -27.28
CA TYR A 46 -4.89 -9.85 -27.63
C TYR A 46 -6.26 -9.54 -28.24
N TYR A 47 -7.09 -10.53 -28.46
CA TYR A 47 -8.43 -10.33 -28.96
C TYR A 47 -9.30 -9.60 -27.94
N LEU A 48 -9.88 -8.47 -28.34
CA LEU A 48 -10.75 -7.63 -27.52
C LEU A 48 -12.12 -7.40 -28.15
N GLY A 49 -12.50 -8.21 -29.14
CA GLY A 49 -13.79 -8.09 -29.83
C GLY A 49 -13.93 -6.78 -30.63
N GLN A 50 -12.81 -6.17 -30.99
CA GLN A 50 -12.84 -4.87 -31.69
C GLN A 50 -12.59 -5.05 -33.20
N VAL A 51 -13.22 -4.17 -33.98
CA VAL A 51 -12.92 -4.01 -35.40
C VAL A 51 -11.57 -3.31 -35.52
N LYS A 52 -10.80 -3.67 -36.55
CA LYS A 52 -9.52 -3.03 -36.85
C LYS A 52 -9.69 -1.50 -36.98
N ASP A 53 -8.87 -0.75 -36.27
CA ASP A 53 -8.80 0.70 -36.28
C ASP A 53 -7.33 1.13 -36.16
N ASP A 54 -6.70 1.36 -37.30
CA ASP A 54 -5.28 1.67 -37.38
C ASP A 54 -4.91 2.96 -36.64
N GLU A 55 -5.82 3.95 -36.63
CA GLU A 55 -5.55 5.23 -35.95
C GLU A 55 -5.65 5.07 -34.43
N ARG A 56 -6.62 4.32 -33.91
CA ARG A 56 -6.64 3.97 -32.49
C ARG A 56 -5.41 3.18 -32.08
N ALA A 57 -5.04 2.18 -32.86
CA ALA A 57 -3.84 1.38 -32.61
C ALA A 57 -2.58 2.26 -32.55
N ARG A 58 -2.42 3.19 -33.49
CA ARG A 58 -1.30 4.14 -33.54
C ARG A 58 -1.27 5.05 -32.29
N ARG A 59 -2.40 5.54 -31.82
CA ARG A 59 -2.48 6.40 -30.62
C ARG A 59 -2.13 5.63 -29.36
N TYR A 60 -2.63 4.40 -29.21
CA TYR A 60 -2.23 3.55 -28.07
C TYR A 60 -0.76 3.14 -28.12
N GLU A 61 -0.18 2.99 -29.32
CA GLU A 61 1.25 2.76 -29.49
C GLU A 61 2.06 3.94 -28.97
N ALA A 62 1.69 5.18 -29.35
CA ALA A 62 2.35 6.38 -28.86
C ALA A 62 2.24 6.51 -27.33
N ILE A 63 1.05 6.21 -26.77
CA ILE A 63 0.84 6.19 -25.30
C ILE A 63 1.76 5.14 -24.65
N SER A 64 1.76 3.90 -25.17
CA SER A 64 2.60 2.83 -24.61
C SER A 64 4.08 3.20 -24.64
N HIS A 65 4.57 3.75 -25.75
CA HIS A 65 5.97 4.17 -25.88
C HIS A 65 6.31 5.29 -24.87
N MET A 66 5.47 6.29 -24.73
CA MET A 66 5.69 7.38 -23.77
C MET A 66 5.70 6.85 -22.33
N LEU A 67 4.73 6.03 -21.95
CA LEU A 67 4.65 5.46 -20.62
C LEU A 67 5.86 4.56 -20.30
N PHE A 68 6.30 3.76 -21.27
CA PHE A 68 7.49 2.91 -21.12
C PHE A 68 8.78 3.73 -21.01
N ALA A 69 8.98 4.70 -21.90
CA ALA A 69 10.19 5.51 -21.95
C ALA A 69 10.42 6.30 -20.66
N TYR A 70 9.35 6.76 -20.02
CA TYR A 70 9.40 7.55 -18.79
C TYR A 70 8.91 6.79 -17.56
N SER A 71 8.87 5.46 -17.58
CA SER A 71 8.32 4.61 -16.52
C SER A 71 8.92 4.91 -15.13
N TYR A 72 10.20 5.29 -15.07
CA TYR A 72 10.89 5.69 -13.83
C TYR A 72 10.36 6.98 -13.19
N LEU A 73 9.59 7.79 -13.91
CA LEU A 73 8.93 9.02 -13.42
C LEU A 73 7.44 8.84 -13.15
N SER A 74 6.92 7.62 -13.34
CA SER A 74 5.49 7.29 -13.14
C SER A 74 4.54 8.22 -13.92
N PRO A 75 4.70 8.38 -15.24
CA PRO A 75 3.86 9.22 -16.08
C PRO A 75 2.41 8.75 -16.04
N LYS A 76 1.48 9.68 -16.31
CA LYS A 76 0.05 9.40 -16.42
C LYS A 76 -0.53 10.12 -17.63
N VAL A 77 -1.63 9.58 -18.16
CA VAL A 77 -2.35 10.18 -19.29
C VAL A 77 -3.80 10.43 -18.88
N PRO A 78 -4.06 11.40 -17.98
CA PRO A 78 -5.42 11.69 -17.52
C PRO A 78 -6.37 12.08 -18.65
N GLU A 79 -5.83 12.67 -19.73
CA GLU A 79 -6.54 13.09 -20.93
C GLU A 79 -6.77 11.98 -21.96
N ILE A 80 -6.50 10.70 -21.65
CA ILE A 80 -6.57 9.59 -22.61
C ILE A 80 -7.94 9.52 -23.33
N ASP A 81 -9.03 9.82 -22.63
CA ASP A 81 -10.38 9.79 -23.18
C ASP A 81 -10.63 10.92 -24.18
N ALA A 82 -9.85 12.01 -24.12
CA ALA A 82 -9.85 13.08 -25.10
C ALA A 82 -8.92 12.79 -26.29
N ILE A 83 -7.89 11.96 -26.10
CA ILE A 83 -6.95 11.55 -27.15
C ILE A 83 -7.54 10.38 -27.94
N VAL A 84 -7.96 9.32 -27.24
CA VAL A 84 -8.41 8.07 -27.83
C VAL A 84 -9.59 7.48 -27.05
N PRO A 85 -10.80 8.08 -27.22
CA PRO A 85 -12.01 7.55 -26.60
C PRO A 85 -12.29 6.14 -27.10
N LEU A 86 -12.86 5.29 -26.23
CA LEU A 86 -13.29 3.95 -26.61
C LEU A 86 -14.48 3.99 -27.59
N PRO A 87 -14.60 2.99 -28.48
CA PRO A 87 -15.79 2.84 -29.32
C PRO A 87 -17.08 2.78 -28.48
N PRO A 88 -18.21 3.31 -29.00
CA PRO A 88 -18.46 3.79 -30.38
C PRO A 88 -18.07 5.24 -30.64
N ALA A 89 -17.43 5.93 -29.69
CA ALA A 89 -17.07 7.34 -29.87
C ALA A 89 -16.12 7.53 -31.06
N LYS A 90 -16.31 8.62 -31.80
CA LYS A 90 -15.40 8.99 -32.89
C LYS A 90 -14.09 9.53 -32.35
N LEU A 91 -13.00 9.28 -33.07
CA LEU A 91 -11.70 9.85 -32.74
C LEU A 91 -11.69 11.36 -32.99
N PRO A 92 -11.33 12.18 -32.00
CA PRO A 92 -11.09 13.60 -32.22
C PRO A 92 -9.77 13.83 -32.96
N SER A 93 -9.54 15.07 -33.42
CA SER A 93 -8.19 15.46 -33.88
C SER A 93 -7.21 15.42 -32.71
N TRP A 94 -5.98 15.01 -32.97
CA TRP A 94 -4.93 14.94 -31.97
C TRP A 94 -3.59 15.37 -32.58
N ASP A 95 -2.85 16.19 -31.88
CA ASP A 95 -1.56 16.75 -32.32
C ASP A 95 -0.36 15.82 -32.09
N GLY A 96 -0.58 14.62 -31.52
CA GLY A 96 0.49 13.68 -31.24
C GLY A 96 1.22 13.96 -29.92
N THR A 97 0.74 14.89 -29.10
CA THR A 97 1.43 15.30 -27.87
C THR A 97 0.66 14.88 -26.61
N PHE A 98 1.38 14.79 -25.50
CA PHE A 98 0.83 14.47 -24.18
C PHE A 98 1.05 15.65 -23.24
N LYS A 99 0.05 15.97 -22.43
CA LYS A 99 0.16 17.04 -21.45
C LYS A 99 1.31 16.77 -20.46
N TRP A 100 1.39 15.53 -19.96
CA TRP A 100 2.46 15.14 -19.03
C TRP A 100 3.85 15.38 -19.65
N LEU A 101 4.05 15.01 -20.92
CA LEU A 101 5.33 15.18 -21.59
C LEU A 101 5.67 16.66 -21.80
N LYS A 102 4.70 17.48 -22.22
CA LYS A 102 4.89 18.94 -22.33
C LYS A 102 5.28 19.57 -20.99
N ASP A 103 4.59 19.19 -19.90
CA ASP A 103 4.88 19.72 -18.57
C ASP A 103 6.27 19.26 -18.08
N HIS A 104 6.66 18.02 -18.38
CA HIS A 104 7.97 17.46 -18.04
C HIS A 104 9.09 18.16 -18.81
N GLU A 105 8.94 18.37 -20.12
CA GLU A 105 9.92 19.07 -20.96
C GLU A 105 10.05 20.55 -20.59
N ALA A 106 8.95 21.18 -20.22
CA ALA A 106 8.95 22.55 -19.71
C ALA A 106 9.59 22.67 -18.32
N ASN A 107 9.87 21.55 -17.64
CA ASN A 107 10.39 21.50 -16.27
C ASN A 107 9.60 22.39 -15.29
N VAL A 108 8.28 22.45 -15.45
CA VAL A 108 7.41 23.23 -14.57
C VAL A 108 7.26 22.47 -13.25
N PRO A 109 7.72 23.03 -12.12
CA PRO A 109 7.55 22.38 -10.82
C PRO A 109 6.06 22.25 -10.48
N PRO A 110 5.66 21.18 -9.78
CA PRO A 110 4.27 21.07 -9.32
C PRO A 110 3.92 22.25 -8.42
N PRO A 111 2.64 22.67 -8.38
CA PRO A 111 2.23 23.72 -7.48
C PRO A 111 2.55 23.34 -6.04
N LEU A 112 3.06 24.30 -5.30
CA LEU A 112 3.35 24.12 -3.87
C LEU A 112 2.05 23.71 -3.15
N PRO A 113 2.11 22.78 -2.21
CA PRO A 113 0.96 22.45 -1.40
C PRO A 113 0.49 23.67 -0.64
N THR A 114 -0.82 23.81 -0.46
CA THR A 114 -1.40 24.91 0.32
C THR A 114 -0.90 24.83 1.76
N GLU A 115 -0.84 25.98 2.45
CA GLU A 115 -0.45 26.02 3.86
C GLU A 115 -1.35 25.16 4.73
N GLU A 116 -2.64 25.07 4.44
CA GLU A 116 -3.57 24.18 5.12
C GLU A 116 -3.13 22.72 4.97
N ARG A 117 -2.77 22.30 3.76
CA ARG A 117 -2.30 20.94 3.49
C ARG A 117 -0.98 20.66 4.21
N ILE A 118 -0.07 21.63 4.24
CA ILE A 118 1.19 21.52 5.00
C ILE A 118 0.90 21.33 6.49
N ARG A 119 0.00 22.13 7.05
CA ARG A 119 -0.41 22.01 8.47
C ARG A 119 -1.07 20.68 8.80
N GLU A 120 -1.97 20.21 7.94
CA GLU A 120 -2.59 18.88 8.09
C GLU A 120 -1.53 17.77 8.13
N MET A 121 -0.64 17.78 7.16
CA MET A 121 0.43 16.77 7.05
C MET A 121 1.41 16.84 8.23
N ALA A 122 1.77 18.04 8.66
CA ALA A 122 2.61 18.27 9.82
C ALA A 122 1.94 17.76 11.11
N THR A 123 0.68 18.10 11.30
CA THR A 123 -0.11 17.63 12.45
C THR A 123 -0.21 16.11 12.47
N ALA A 124 -0.54 15.49 11.34
CA ALA A 124 -0.65 14.03 11.23
C ALA A 124 0.65 13.29 11.58
N LYS A 125 1.80 13.95 11.35
CA LYS A 125 3.13 13.39 11.65
C LYS A 125 3.78 13.95 12.91
N ASN A 126 3.06 14.76 13.68
CA ASN A 126 3.56 15.45 14.88
C ASN A 126 4.83 16.27 14.59
N LEU A 127 4.81 17.01 13.46
CA LEU A 127 5.88 17.88 13.02
C LEU A 127 5.46 19.36 13.16
N ASP A 128 6.43 20.22 13.31
CA ASP A 128 6.27 21.67 13.22
C ASP A 128 6.06 22.05 11.73
N PRO A 129 4.96 22.71 11.37
CA PRO A 129 4.65 23.04 9.97
C PRO A 129 5.62 24.03 9.32
N GLU A 130 6.33 24.85 10.11
CA GLU A 130 7.28 25.84 9.60
C GLU A 130 8.68 25.25 9.38
N THR A 131 9.09 24.36 10.26
CA THR A 131 10.46 23.83 10.27
C THR A 131 10.56 22.38 9.81
N GLY A 132 9.44 21.66 9.73
CA GLY A 132 9.40 20.23 9.44
C GLY A 132 10.05 19.35 10.52
N ARG A 133 10.42 19.91 11.65
CA ARG A 133 11.06 19.17 12.74
C ARG A 133 10.01 18.50 13.63
N PRO A 134 10.33 17.36 14.25
CA PRO A 134 9.46 16.75 15.24
C PRO A 134 9.15 17.75 16.36
N LEU A 135 7.87 17.95 16.60
CA LEU A 135 7.45 18.70 17.80
C LEU A 135 8.02 17.95 19.01
N LYS A 136 8.81 18.65 19.83
CA LYS A 136 9.25 18.09 21.10
C LYS A 136 7.99 17.67 21.84
N GLN A 137 7.76 16.38 21.97
CA GLN A 137 6.74 15.90 22.89
C GLN A 137 7.04 16.61 24.21
N LYS A 138 6.13 17.45 24.67
CA LYS A 138 6.19 18.00 26.01
C LYS A 138 6.30 16.76 26.90
N LYS A 139 7.53 16.46 27.32
CA LYS A 139 7.79 15.33 28.22
C LYS A 139 6.73 15.51 29.31
N ALA A 140 5.76 14.60 29.32
CA ALA A 140 4.73 14.64 30.35
C ALA A 140 5.51 14.84 31.63
N GLU A 141 5.27 15.97 32.27
CA GLU A 141 5.95 16.34 33.51
C GLU A 141 5.86 15.10 34.39
N ALA A 142 7.01 14.48 34.61
CA ALA A 142 7.04 13.26 35.40
C ALA A 142 6.27 13.58 36.68
N PRO A 143 5.25 12.80 37.04
CA PRO A 143 4.52 13.07 38.25
C PRO A 143 5.57 13.26 39.35
N THR A 144 5.53 14.38 40.01
CA THR A 144 6.39 14.74 41.15
C THR A 144 6.64 13.47 41.95
N PRO A 145 7.90 13.08 42.21
CA PRO A 145 8.17 11.81 42.86
C PRO A 145 7.36 11.76 44.16
N ALA A 146 6.31 10.97 44.15
CA ALA A 146 5.58 10.66 45.35
C ALA A 146 6.62 10.04 46.28
N LYS A 147 6.69 10.64 47.50
CA LYS A 147 7.48 10.21 48.65
C LYS A 147 7.69 8.68 48.58
N PRO A 148 8.90 8.17 48.69
CA PRO A 148 9.14 6.75 48.52
C PRO A 148 8.28 5.96 49.52
N VAL A 149 7.22 5.36 48.99
CA VAL A 149 6.49 4.33 49.72
C VAL A 149 7.48 3.18 49.81
N ALA A 150 7.78 2.77 51.04
CA ALA A 150 8.69 1.65 51.32
C ALA A 150 8.29 0.47 50.43
N VAL A 151 9.13 0.15 49.45
CA VAL A 151 8.92 -0.98 48.55
C VAL A 151 9.08 -2.22 49.41
N ALA A 152 7.96 -2.86 49.76
CA ALA A 152 7.97 -4.14 50.40
C ALA A 152 8.72 -5.11 49.46
N THR A 153 9.90 -5.51 49.86
CA THR A 153 10.75 -6.46 49.14
C THR A 153 10.01 -7.78 49.11
N ILE A 154 9.62 -8.23 47.94
CA ILE A 154 8.93 -9.51 47.78
C ILE A 154 9.96 -10.64 47.91
N PRO A 155 9.69 -11.66 48.70
CA PRO A 155 10.60 -12.80 48.83
C PRO A 155 10.84 -13.46 47.48
N LEU A 156 12.08 -13.91 47.26
CA LEU A 156 12.42 -14.76 46.12
C LEU A 156 11.55 -16.02 46.12
N GLY A 157 11.00 -16.39 44.96
CA GLY A 157 10.10 -17.54 44.84
C GLY A 157 8.61 -17.22 44.97
N THR A 158 8.22 -15.93 45.10
CA THR A 158 6.81 -15.53 45.12
C THR A 158 6.17 -15.90 43.77
N VAL A 159 5.04 -16.59 43.80
CA VAL A 159 4.27 -17.00 42.62
C VAL A 159 3.09 -16.06 42.40
N LEU A 160 2.97 -15.51 41.18
CA LEU A 160 1.86 -14.68 40.77
C LEU A 160 1.15 -15.32 39.57
N ALA A 161 -0.15 -15.14 39.50
CA ALA A 161 -0.95 -15.61 38.38
C ALA A 161 -0.72 -14.74 37.13
N SER A 162 -0.77 -15.34 35.94
CA SER A 162 -0.78 -14.59 34.68
C SER A 162 -1.96 -13.62 34.65
N GLY A 163 -1.75 -12.41 34.10
CA GLY A 163 -2.76 -11.35 34.08
C GLY A 163 -2.76 -10.45 35.32
N THR A 164 -2.00 -10.79 36.37
CA THR A 164 -1.82 -9.90 37.54
C THR A 164 -0.72 -8.86 37.28
N ARG A 165 -0.76 -7.76 38.03
CA ARG A 165 0.31 -6.74 37.94
C ARG A 165 1.55 -7.21 38.67
N CYS A 166 2.69 -7.06 38.01
CA CYS A 166 4.00 -7.33 38.60
C CYS A 166 4.24 -6.39 39.82
N LEU A 167 4.56 -6.98 40.94
CA LEU A 167 4.71 -6.21 42.19
C LEU A 167 6.10 -5.60 42.32
N GLN A 168 7.12 -6.16 41.67
CA GLN A 168 8.50 -5.71 41.72
C GLN A 168 9.19 -5.92 40.37
N THR A 169 10.00 -4.95 39.96
CA THR A 169 10.84 -5.06 38.75
C THR A 169 11.85 -6.18 38.90
N GLY A 170 11.93 -7.07 37.91
CA GLY A 170 12.89 -8.16 37.92
C GLY A 170 12.60 -9.22 36.87
N LEU A 171 13.38 -10.31 36.95
CA LEU A 171 13.23 -11.49 36.13
C LEU A 171 12.21 -12.45 36.76
N TRP A 172 11.15 -12.74 36.01
CA TRP A 172 10.10 -13.66 36.40
C TRP A 172 10.16 -14.92 35.55
N GLN A 173 10.06 -16.06 36.17
CA GLN A 173 10.11 -17.37 35.51
C GLN A 173 8.70 -17.95 35.41
N CYS A 174 8.36 -18.45 34.22
CA CYS A 174 7.12 -19.19 34.03
C CYS A 174 7.24 -20.57 34.69
N ASN A 175 6.25 -20.92 35.52
CA ASN A 175 6.24 -22.21 36.21
C ASN A 175 5.66 -23.36 35.34
N THR A 176 5.25 -23.06 34.11
CA THR A 176 4.70 -24.03 33.16
C THR A 176 5.81 -24.56 32.26
N PRO A 177 6.11 -25.88 32.25
CA PRO A 177 7.12 -26.46 31.40
C PRO A 177 6.74 -26.31 29.92
N ASN A 178 7.74 -26.12 29.06
CA ASN A 178 7.57 -25.93 27.59
C ASN A 178 6.76 -24.71 27.14
N ALA A 179 6.78 -23.63 27.91
CA ALA A 179 6.15 -22.38 27.54
C ALA A 179 6.78 -21.79 26.26
N LEU A 180 5.93 -21.43 25.27
CA LEU A 180 6.38 -20.78 24.05
C LEU A 180 6.86 -19.35 24.36
N GLY A 181 8.07 -19.01 23.92
CA GLY A 181 8.68 -17.69 24.10
C GLY A 181 9.64 -17.54 25.27
N GLY A 182 10.11 -18.67 25.82
CA GLY A 182 11.08 -18.73 26.90
C GLY A 182 10.44 -18.79 28.30
N ASP A 183 11.21 -19.33 29.24
CA ASP A 183 10.75 -19.54 30.60
C ASP A 183 11.01 -18.33 31.52
N ARG A 184 11.84 -17.37 31.09
CA ARG A 184 12.21 -16.17 31.87
C ARG A 184 11.97 -14.90 31.08
N ARG A 185 11.33 -13.92 31.74
CA ARG A 185 11.07 -12.59 31.17
C ARG A 185 11.28 -11.52 32.22
N HIS A 186 11.75 -10.36 31.76
CA HIS A 186 11.85 -9.17 32.61
C HIS A 186 10.53 -8.41 32.59
N PHE A 187 10.02 -8.06 33.77
CA PHE A 187 8.85 -7.19 33.94
C PHE A 187 9.20 -6.05 34.88
N SER A 188 8.60 -4.91 34.62
CA SER A 188 8.68 -3.74 35.50
C SER A 188 7.55 -3.76 36.53
N ALA A 189 7.78 -3.18 37.69
CA ALA A 189 6.73 -3.05 38.70
C ALA A 189 5.51 -2.31 38.12
N GLY A 190 4.33 -2.88 38.30
CA GLY A 190 3.08 -2.37 37.71
C GLY A 190 2.73 -2.89 36.31
N GLU A 191 3.65 -3.53 35.63
CA GLU A 191 3.41 -4.19 34.35
C GLU A 191 2.57 -5.45 34.52
N THR A 192 1.67 -5.76 33.58
CA THR A 192 0.84 -6.96 33.64
C THR A 192 1.61 -8.18 33.19
N LEU A 193 1.66 -9.22 34.00
CA LEU A 193 2.30 -10.49 33.65
C LEU A 193 1.56 -11.13 32.47
N SER A 194 2.25 -11.32 31.34
CA SER A 194 1.67 -11.87 30.13
C SER A 194 1.24 -13.33 30.32
N THR A 195 0.14 -13.71 29.67
CA THR A 195 -0.25 -15.11 29.50
C THR A 195 0.78 -15.83 28.64
N VAL A 196 1.08 -17.07 28.97
CA VAL A 196 2.02 -17.90 28.25
C VAL A 196 1.24 -18.97 27.46
N LEU A 197 1.54 -19.07 26.16
CA LEU A 197 1.00 -20.13 25.34
C LEU A 197 1.79 -21.43 25.56
N VAL A 198 1.08 -22.51 25.82
CA VAL A 198 1.66 -23.85 25.93
C VAL A 198 1.23 -24.68 24.73
N PRO A 199 2.15 -25.33 24.00
CA PRO A 199 1.75 -26.21 22.91
C PRO A 199 0.94 -27.37 23.48
N VAL A 200 -0.31 -27.48 23.02
CA VAL A 200 -1.13 -28.65 23.35
C VAL A 200 -0.54 -29.86 22.62
N ALA A 201 -0.09 -30.84 23.34
CA ALA A 201 0.36 -32.11 22.76
C ALA A 201 -0.85 -32.72 22.02
N ARG A 202 -0.86 -32.67 20.69
CA ARG A 202 -1.87 -33.40 19.89
C ARG A 202 -1.68 -34.90 20.16
N SER A 203 -2.72 -35.55 20.64
CA SER A 203 -2.74 -36.98 20.79
C SER A 203 -2.41 -37.63 19.44
N TRP A 204 -1.70 -38.74 19.44
CA TRP A 204 -1.30 -39.45 18.22
C TRP A 204 -2.50 -39.85 17.32
N LEU A 205 -3.72 -39.96 17.88
CA LEU A 205 -4.96 -40.22 17.18
C LEU A 205 -5.43 -39.06 16.28
N GLN A 206 -4.95 -37.81 16.47
CA GLN A 206 -5.25 -36.65 15.62
C GLN A 206 -4.29 -36.50 14.44
N LYS A 207 -3.24 -37.30 14.36
CA LYS A 207 -2.27 -37.29 13.25
C LYS A 207 -2.65 -38.21 12.09
N LEU A 208 -3.78 -38.93 12.18
CA LEU A 208 -4.25 -39.93 11.21
C LEU A 208 -5.51 -39.46 10.41
N LYS A 209 -5.75 -38.16 10.31
CA LYS A 209 -6.76 -37.61 9.41
C LYS A 209 -6.11 -36.68 8.39
#